data_171bc16920e5c74261c6eeb15bfa4c02
#
_entry.id   171bc16920e5c74261c6eeb15bfa4c02
#
_cell.length_a   1.000
_cell.length_b   1.000
_cell.length_c   1.000
_cell.angle_alpha   90.00
_cell.angle_beta   90.00
_cell.angle_gamma   90.00
#
_symmetry.space_group_name_H-M   'P 1'
#
loop_
_entity.id
_entity.type
_entity.pdbx_description
1 polymer ?
#
loop_
_entity_poly.entity_id
_entity_poly.type
_entity_poly.pdbx_seq_one_letter_code
_entity_poly.pdbx_strand_id
1 'polypeptide(L)'
;PYRRQRQMCIRDSCTLRDGGYVNDWEFGHDKIVEIFKRLVSSGVEYIEVGFLDDRRKFDINRTIMPNTQAINIIFGGLNKGNSTVLAMIDYGTCSIDHIQPCKDTFIDGIRVIFKEHLMYDALAFCKQLKDLGYIVFAQMVSVTTYTDEKLKEYSKLVNSVMPYATSMVDTYGLTEADQIYHIYSILDKYIEPKVKIGFHAHNNFQLAFANAMAFLNYDSKRNLLVDGTLYAMGKSAGNAALELLMMY
;
A
#
# COMPACT_ATOMS: atom_id res chain seq x y z
N PRO A 1 31.60 -12.60 -6.03
CA PRO A 1 30.47 -11.94 -5.39
C PRO A 1 29.24 -12.14 -6.27
N TYR A 2 28.34 -12.96 -5.82
CA TYR A 2 27.14 -13.35 -6.53
C TYR A 2 26.18 -12.13 -6.57
N ARG A 3 26.15 -11.39 -7.69
CA ARG A 3 24.95 -10.67 -8.09
C ARG A 3 23.94 -11.72 -8.58
N ARG A 4 23.13 -12.28 -7.68
CA ARG A 4 21.82 -12.81 -8.10
C ARG A 4 21.17 -11.70 -8.92
N GLN A 5 20.62 -12.03 -10.10
CA GLN A 5 19.72 -11.11 -10.80
C GLN A 5 18.69 -10.68 -9.74
N ARG A 6 18.79 -9.42 -9.28
CA ARG A 6 17.84 -8.90 -8.32
C ARG A 6 16.48 -8.94 -9.00
N GLN A 7 15.58 -9.76 -8.49
CA GLN A 7 14.17 -9.63 -8.81
C GLN A 7 13.81 -8.16 -8.66
N MET A 8 13.01 -7.62 -9.59
CA MET A 8 12.56 -6.23 -9.45
C MET A 8 11.68 -6.14 -8.21
N CYS A 9 12.27 -5.69 -7.12
CA CYS A 9 11.57 -5.39 -5.88
C CYS A 9 11.06 -3.97 -5.99
N ILE A 10 9.77 -3.77 -5.77
CA ILE A 10 9.11 -2.48 -5.82
C ILE A 10 9.02 -1.94 -4.41
N ARG A 11 9.49 -0.71 -4.20
CA ARG A 11 9.46 -0.04 -2.89
C ARG A 11 8.42 1.05 -2.90
N ASP A 12 7.57 1.02 -1.89
CA ASP A 12 6.50 1.97 -1.70
C ASP A 12 6.72 2.80 -0.44
N SER A 13 6.53 4.10 -0.57
CA SER A 13 6.50 5.01 0.56
C SER A 13 5.08 5.24 1.03
N CYS A 14 4.74 4.71 2.18
CA CYS A 14 3.50 5.04 2.88
C CYS A 14 3.68 6.13 3.96
N THR A 15 4.71 6.98 3.84
CA THR A 15 5.03 8.03 4.84
C THR A 15 3.88 9.01 5.05
N LEU A 16 3.30 9.57 3.98
CA LEU A 16 2.20 10.53 4.09
C LEU A 16 0.86 9.87 4.45
N ARG A 17 0.77 8.55 4.35
CA ARG A 17 -0.43 7.79 4.70
C ARG A 17 -0.31 7.15 6.08
N ASP A 18 0.52 6.12 6.24
CA ASP A 18 0.66 5.40 7.51
C ASP A 18 1.45 6.22 8.53
N GLY A 19 2.49 6.94 8.07
CA GLY A 19 3.21 7.88 8.93
C GLY A 19 2.31 8.94 9.56
N GLY A 20 1.19 9.28 8.93
CA GLY A 20 0.22 10.24 9.45
C GLY A 20 -0.48 9.82 10.76
N TYR A 21 -0.46 8.55 11.13
CA TYR A 21 -1.00 8.13 12.42
C TYR A 21 -0.29 8.75 13.63
N VAL A 22 0.96 9.22 13.46
CA VAL A 22 1.72 9.82 14.58
C VAL A 22 1.31 11.27 14.86
N ASN A 23 0.64 11.95 13.91
CA ASN A 23 0.30 13.38 14.00
C ASN A 23 -1.11 13.70 13.51
N ASP A 24 -2.02 12.73 13.47
CA ASP A 24 -3.37 12.87 12.89
C ASP A 24 -3.35 13.41 11.45
N TRP A 25 -2.36 12.96 10.65
CA TRP A 25 -2.09 13.38 9.27
C TRP A 25 -1.82 14.88 9.08
N GLU A 26 -1.59 15.61 10.14
CA GLU A 26 -1.29 17.05 10.11
C GLU A 26 0.21 17.30 9.95
N PHE A 27 0.69 17.27 8.72
CA PHE A 27 2.09 17.54 8.38
C PHE A 27 2.36 19.03 8.11
N GLY A 28 1.31 19.81 7.74
CA GLY A 28 1.44 21.13 7.16
C GLY A 28 1.72 21.10 5.66
N HIS A 29 1.07 21.97 4.90
CA HIS A 29 1.11 21.96 3.43
C HIS A 29 2.55 21.96 2.87
N ASP A 30 3.38 22.88 3.35
CA ASP A 30 4.76 22.99 2.84
C ASP A 30 5.56 21.69 3.06
N LYS A 31 5.35 21.02 4.21
CA LYS A 31 6.02 19.76 4.51
C LYS A 31 5.48 18.59 3.69
N ILE A 32 4.18 18.56 3.44
CA ILE A 32 3.57 17.58 2.52
C ILE A 32 4.24 17.65 1.15
N VAL A 33 4.33 18.86 0.60
CA VAL A 33 4.95 19.12 -0.71
C VAL A 33 6.45 18.78 -0.70
N GLU A 34 7.16 19.16 0.36
CA GLU A 34 8.61 18.85 0.50
C GLU A 34 8.86 17.36 0.57
N ILE A 35 8.13 16.63 1.43
CA ILE A 35 8.26 15.17 1.56
C ILE A 35 7.98 14.50 0.21
N PHE A 36 6.90 14.86 -0.47
CA PHE A 36 6.56 14.31 -1.78
C PHE A 36 7.69 14.52 -2.80
N LYS A 37 8.18 15.75 -2.95
CA LYS A 37 9.27 16.08 -3.89
C LYS A 37 10.56 15.31 -3.58
N ARG A 38 10.89 15.13 -2.31
CA ARG A 38 12.08 14.38 -1.89
C ARG A 38 11.94 12.89 -2.19
N LEU A 39 10.77 12.30 -1.94
CA LEU A 39 10.48 10.90 -2.30
C LEU A 39 10.63 10.68 -3.82
N VAL A 40 10.05 11.57 -4.63
CA VAL A 40 10.20 11.52 -6.09
C VAL A 40 11.67 11.61 -6.50
N SER A 41 12.41 12.59 -5.96
CA SER A 41 13.82 12.79 -6.30
C SER A 41 14.75 11.64 -5.84
N SER A 42 14.32 10.89 -4.83
CA SER A 42 15.03 9.70 -4.33
C SER A 42 14.74 8.43 -5.13
N GLY A 43 13.87 8.51 -6.15
CA GLY A 43 13.58 7.38 -7.03
C GLY A 43 12.65 6.34 -6.41
N VAL A 44 11.81 6.72 -5.43
CA VAL A 44 10.79 5.84 -4.86
C VAL A 44 9.76 5.52 -5.94
N GLU A 45 9.50 4.23 -6.18
CA GLU A 45 8.65 3.79 -7.29
C GLU A 45 7.17 4.07 -7.05
N TYR A 46 6.70 3.88 -5.81
CA TYR A 46 5.30 4.15 -5.42
C TYR A 46 5.28 5.10 -4.23
N ILE A 47 4.36 6.07 -4.28
CA ILE A 47 4.20 7.06 -3.21
C ILE A 47 2.73 7.16 -2.84
N GLU A 48 2.38 6.74 -1.62
CA GLU A 48 1.06 6.95 -1.06
C GLU A 48 0.94 8.38 -0.51
N VAL A 49 0.05 9.18 -1.08
CA VAL A 49 -0.13 10.59 -0.69
C VAL A 49 -1.10 10.80 0.47
N GLY A 50 -1.77 9.76 0.93
CA GLY A 50 -2.65 9.81 2.09
C GLY A 50 -3.87 8.92 1.99
N PHE A 51 -4.84 9.16 2.87
CA PHE A 51 -6.14 8.49 2.88
C PHE A 51 -7.21 9.27 2.15
N LEU A 52 -8.18 8.55 1.56
CA LEU A 52 -9.49 9.05 1.16
C LEU A 52 -10.53 8.64 2.21
N ASP A 53 -11.11 9.62 2.88
CA ASP A 53 -12.17 9.43 3.90
C ASP A 53 -13.18 10.58 3.79
N ASP A 54 -14.35 10.32 3.19
CA ASP A 54 -15.38 11.34 2.90
C ASP A 54 -16.10 11.88 4.14
N ARG A 55 -15.85 11.26 5.30
CA ARG A 55 -16.32 11.73 6.61
C ARG A 55 -15.47 12.89 7.15
N ARG A 56 -14.32 13.16 6.56
CA ARG A 56 -13.38 14.22 6.96
C ARG A 56 -13.64 15.50 6.16
N LYS A 57 -13.44 16.64 6.80
CA LYS A 57 -13.42 17.92 6.09
C LYS A 57 -12.05 18.12 5.44
N PHE A 58 -12.06 18.78 4.28
CA PHE A 58 -10.81 19.13 3.62
C PHE A 58 -9.99 20.12 4.47
N ASP A 59 -8.72 19.80 4.65
CA ASP A 59 -7.69 20.64 5.24
C ASP A 59 -6.40 20.47 4.43
N ILE A 60 -5.90 21.55 3.85
CA ILE A 60 -4.70 21.55 3.00
C ILE A 60 -3.42 21.09 3.76
N ASN A 61 -3.44 21.18 5.09
CA ASN A 61 -2.33 20.77 5.95
C ASN A 61 -2.35 19.29 6.30
N ARG A 62 -3.37 18.55 5.84
CA ARG A 62 -3.57 17.13 6.19
C ARG A 62 -3.56 16.23 4.97
N THR A 63 -3.05 15.02 5.16
CA THR A 63 -3.02 13.96 4.14
C THR A 63 -4.15 12.93 4.31
N ILE A 64 -5.25 13.31 4.96
CA ILE A 64 -6.53 12.60 4.95
C ILE A 64 -7.57 13.49 4.28
N MET A 65 -8.06 13.07 3.14
CA MET A 65 -8.79 13.92 2.19
C MET A 65 -10.18 13.35 1.88
N PRO A 66 -11.22 14.19 1.74
CA PRO A 66 -12.59 13.73 1.54
C PRO A 66 -12.85 13.11 0.16
N ASN A 67 -12.05 13.44 -0.85
CA ASN A 67 -12.25 13.04 -2.23
C ASN A 67 -10.98 13.24 -3.06
N THR A 68 -10.99 12.76 -4.31
CA THR A 68 -9.83 12.89 -5.22
C THR A 68 -9.59 14.34 -5.68
N GLN A 69 -10.60 15.22 -5.66
CA GLN A 69 -10.40 16.64 -5.97
C GLN A 69 -9.53 17.33 -4.91
N ALA A 70 -9.68 16.97 -3.64
CA ALA A 70 -8.83 17.45 -2.57
C ALA A 70 -7.36 17.06 -2.78
N ILE A 71 -7.10 15.85 -3.29
CA ILE A 71 -5.74 15.44 -3.71
C ILE A 71 -5.21 16.36 -4.80
N ASN A 72 -6.02 16.66 -5.82
CA ASN A 72 -5.62 17.56 -6.91
C ASN A 72 -5.26 18.96 -6.41
N ILE A 73 -5.96 19.47 -5.40
CA ILE A 73 -5.64 20.80 -4.80
C ILE A 73 -4.25 20.80 -4.16
N ILE A 74 -3.88 19.72 -3.46
CA ILE A 74 -2.58 19.64 -2.76
C ILE A 74 -1.45 19.31 -3.73
N PHE A 75 -1.64 18.34 -4.63
CA PHE A 75 -0.57 17.72 -5.40
C PHE A 75 -0.61 18.01 -6.91
N GLY A 76 -1.74 18.48 -7.45
CA GLY A 76 -2.00 18.55 -8.91
C GLY A 76 -1.01 19.37 -9.73
N GLY A 77 -0.29 20.30 -9.11
CA GLY A 77 0.78 21.10 -9.75
C GLY A 77 2.18 20.51 -9.63
N LEU A 78 2.34 19.36 -8.98
CA LEU A 78 3.66 18.78 -8.69
C LEU A 78 4.11 17.81 -9.79
N ASN A 79 5.42 17.68 -9.95
CA ASN A 79 6.01 16.69 -10.86
C ASN A 79 6.15 15.35 -10.14
N LYS A 80 5.58 14.28 -10.71
CA LYS A 80 5.68 12.90 -10.20
C LYS A 80 7.02 12.21 -10.57
N GLY A 81 7.78 12.77 -11.49
CA GLY A 81 8.93 12.07 -12.07
C GLY A 81 8.51 10.72 -12.66
N ASN A 82 9.20 9.66 -12.26
CA ASN A 82 8.88 8.28 -12.63
C ASN A 82 8.06 7.54 -11.56
N SER A 83 7.63 8.24 -10.51
CA SER A 83 6.88 7.61 -9.42
C SER A 83 5.41 7.43 -9.79
N THR A 84 4.85 6.30 -9.40
CA THR A 84 3.41 6.03 -9.43
C THR A 84 2.79 6.53 -8.13
N VAL A 85 1.80 7.40 -8.22
CA VAL A 85 1.19 8.05 -7.06
C VAL A 85 -0.10 7.37 -6.68
N LEU A 86 -0.22 7.02 -5.40
CA LEU A 86 -1.33 6.25 -4.85
C LEU A 86 -2.03 7.00 -3.72
N ALA A 87 -3.30 6.68 -3.50
CA ALA A 87 -4.02 6.98 -2.26
C ALA A 87 -4.60 5.70 -1.67
N MET A 88 -4.95 5.70 -0.39
CA MET A 88 -5.55 4.55 0.28
C MET A 88 -6.99 4.82 0.69
N ILE A 89 -7.82 3.79 0.63
CA ILE A 89 -9.18 3.74 1.19
C ILE A 89 -9.25 2.57 2.16
N ASP A 90 -9.70 2.81 3.39
CA ASP A 90 -10.24 1.74 4.23
C ASP A 90 -11.66 1.49 3.75
N TYR A 91 -11.96 0.28 3.28
CA TYR A 91 -13.24 -0.01 2.64
C TYR A 91 -14.43 0.45 3.52
N GLY A 92 -15.27 1.29 2.93
CA GLY A 92 -16.40 1.93 3.61
C GLY A 92 -16.14 3.34 4.16
N THR A 93 -14.92 3.88 4.00
CA THR A 93 -14.62 5.27 4.44
C THR A 93 -14.74 6.32 3.33
N CYS A 94 -14.84 5.90 2.07
CA CYS A 94 -15.03 6.80 0.94
C CYS A 94 -15.92 6.14 -0.10
N SER A 95 -17.02 6.82 -0.45
CA SER A 95 -17.92 6.38 -1.52
C SER A 95 -17.27 6.52 -2.90
N ILE A 96 -17.66 5.66 -3.84
CA ILE A 96 -17.24 5.74 -5.24
C ILE A 96 -17.61 7.09 -5.89
N ASP A 97 -18.70 7.72 -5.42
CA ASP A 97 -19.17 9.01 -5.93
C ASP A 97 -18.22 10.18 -5.64
N HIS A 98 -17.31 10.01 -4.67
CA HIS A 98 -16.28 10.98 -4.33
C HIS A 98 -14.94 10.74 -5.05
N ILE A 99 -14.92 9.80 -5.98
CA ILE A 99 -13.72 9.38 -6.73
C ILE A 99 -13.92 9.70 -8.20
N GLN A 100 -13.18 10.69 -8.70
CA GLN A 100 -13.21 11.06 -10.12
C GLN A 100 -12.54 9.97 -10.97
N PRO A 101 -12.81 9.90 -12.30
CA PRO A 101 -12.02 9.06 -13.20
C PRO A 101 -10.51 9.35 -13.07
N CYS A 102 -9.68 8.33 -13.13
CA CYS A 102 -8.23 8.42 -12.92
C CYS A 102 -7.57 9.52 -13.78
N LYS A 103 -8.00 9.65 -15.04
CA LYS A 103 -7.49 10.67 -15.99
C LYS A 103 -7.69 12.11 -15.51
N ASP A 104 -8.63 12.36 -14.58
CA ASP A 104 -8.98 13.68 -14.07
C ASP A 104 -8.36 13.95 -12.69
N THR A 105 -7.48 13.02 -12.23
CA THR A 105 -6.86 13.07 -10.89
C THR A 105 -5.34 13.04 -10.96
N PHE A 106 -4.70 13.52 -9.88
CA PHE A 106 -3.26 13.44 -9.73
C PHE A 106 -2.75 12.03 -9.44
N ILE A 107 -3.57 11.16 -8.82
CA ILE A 107 -3.16 9.79 -8.47
C ILE A 107 -3.36 8.83 -9.64
N ASP A 108 -2.49 7.83 -9.71
CA ASP A 108 -2.51 6.78 -10.73
C ASP A 108 -3.23 5.53 -10.22
N GLY A 109 -3.30 5.37 -8.90
CA GLY A 109 -3.89 4.17 -8.32
C GLY A 109 -4.45 4.35 -6.92
N ILE A 110 -5.21 3.35 -6.51
CA ILE A 110 -5.86 3.31 -5.20
C ILE A 110 -5.59 1.97 -4.53
N ARG A 111 -5.18 2.03 -3.26
CA ARG A 111 -5.08 0.90 -2.36
C ARG A 111 -6.36 0.78 -1.54
N VAL A 112 -6.96 -0.39 -1.52
CA VAL A 112 -8.15 -0.68 -0.72
C VAL A 112 -7.75 -1.67 0.36
N ILE A 113 -7.77 -1.21 1.63
CA ILE A 113 -7.61 -2.09 2.79
C ILE A 113 -8.98 -2.55 3.28
N PHE A 114 -9.07 -3.77 3.76
CA PHE A 114 -10.31 -4.36 4.28
C PHE A 114 -10.05 -5.51 5.24
N LYS A 115 -11.03 -5.73 6.12
CA LYS A 115 -11.08 -6.87 7.04
C LYS A 115 -11.62 -8.11 6.33
N GLU A 116 -11.30 -9.31 6.84
CA GLU A 116 -11.70 -10.59 6.27
C GLU A 116 -13.19 -10.66 5.88
N HIS A 117 -14.09 -10.26 6.79
CA HIS A 117 -15.54 -10.35 6.58
C HIS A 117 -16.09 -9.38 5.51
N LEU A 118 -15.29 -8.40 5.07
CA LEU A 118 -15.63 -7.43 4.04
C LEU A 118 -14.99 -7.75 2.67
N MET A 119 -14.26 -8.86 2.55
CA MET A 119 -13.43 -9.12 1.37
C MET A 119 -14.21 -9.18 0.06
N TYR A 120 -15.45 -9.69 0.06
CA TYR A 120 -16.28 -9.77 -1.14
C TYR A 120 -16.67 -8.38 -1.66
N ASP A 121 -17.20 -7.55 -0.76
CA ASP A 121 -17.65 -6.20 -1.11
C ASP A 121 -16.46 -5.29 -1.45
N ALA A 122 -15.36 -5.42 -0.71
CA ALA A 122 -14.13 -4.67 -0.98
C ALA A 122 -13.52 -5.02 -2.34
N LEU A 123 -13.53 -6.30 -2.75
CA LEU A 123 -13.05 -6.70 -4.08
C LEU A 123 -14.01 -6.29 -5.19
N ALA A 124 -15.33 -6.25 -4.94
CA ALA A 124 -16.28 -5.65 -5.86
C ALA A 124 -16.03 -4.14 -6.04
N PHE A 125 -15.72 -3.43 -4.96
CA PHE A 125 -15.32 -2.02 -5.00
C PHE A 125 -14.00 -1.82 -5.76
N CYS A 126 -13.02 -2.70 -5.58
CA CYS A 126 -11.79 -2.71 -6.38
C CYS A 126 -12.07 -2.79 -7.89
N LYS A 127 -13.09 -3.56 -8.31
CA LYS A 127 -13.49 -3.62 -9.71
C LYS A 127 -14.06 -2.28 -10.21
N GLN A 128 -14.89 -1.61 -9.41
CA GLN A 128 -15.41 -0.28 -9.75
C GLN A 128 -14.27 0.74 -9.92
N LEU A 129 -13.27 0.72 -9.04
CA LEU A 129 -12.09 1.59 -9.17
C LEU A 129 -11.28 1.30 -10.44
N LYS A 130 -11.16 0.03 -10.85
CA LYS A 130 -10.55 -0.33 -12.14
C LYS A 130 -11.34 0.22 -13.32
N ASP A 131 -12.67 0.19 -13.26
CA ASP A 131 -13.54 0.74 -14.30
C ASP A 131 -13.39 2.27 -14.41
N LEU A 132 -13.00 2.96 -13.33
CA LEU A 132 -12.60 4.38 -13.34
C LEU A 132 -11.17 4.62 -13.86
N GLY A 133 -10.43 3.57 -14.23
CA GLY A 133 -9.11 3.65 -14.84
C GLY A 133 -7.93 3.59 -13.88
N TYR A 134 -8.14 3.38 -12.57
CA TYR A 134 -7.06 3.28 -11.60
C TYR A 134 -6.34 1.93 -11.65
N ILE A 135 -5.05 1.94 -11.37
CA ILE A 135 -4.37 0.73 -10.89
C ILE A 135 -4.82 0.47 -9.44
N VAL A 136 -5.20 -0.77 -9.14
CA VAL A 136 -5.83 -1.09 -7.85
C VAL A 136 -5.02 -2.12 -7.09
N PHE A 137 -4.85 -1.87 -5.80
CA PHE A 137 -4.20 -2.78 -4.86
C PHE A 137 -5.23 -3.23 -3.83
N ALA A 138 -5.37 -4.54 -3.66
CA ALA A 138 -6.23 -5.14 -2.64
C ALA A 138 -5.38 -5.57 -1.44
N GLN A 139 -5.66 -5.08 -0.24
CA GLN A 139 -4.81 -5.30 0.93
C GLN A 139 -5.58 -5.95 2.07
N MET A 140 -5.17 -7.17 2.42
CA MET A 140 -5.71 -7.91 3.55
C MET A 140 -5.10 -7.42 4.85
N VAL A 141 -5.88 -6.73 5.70
CA VAL A 141 -5.44 -6.40 7.06
C VAL A 141 -5.53 -7.63 7.98
N SER A 142 -4.69 -7.67 9.00
CA SER A 142 -4.64 -8.77 9.98
C SER A 142 -4.46 -10.13 9.30
N VAL A 143 -3.60 -10.21 8.29
CA VAL A 143 -3.43 -11.40 7.46
C VAL A 143 -3.11 -12.67 8.26
N THR A 144 -2.52 -12.53 9.44
CA THR A 144 -2.18 -13.62 10.35
C THR A 144 -3.39 -14.31 10.99
N THR A 145 -4.58 -13.70 10.89
CA THR A 145 -5.83 -14.30 11.40
C THR A 145 -6.55 -15.15 10.34
N TYR A 146 -6.09 -15.11 9.08
CA TYR A 146 -6.72 -15.89 8.02
C TYR A 146 -6.30 -17.36 8.09
N THR A 147 -7.28 -18.28 7.98
CA THR A 147 -6.98 -19.69 7.77
C THR A 147 -6.50 -19.95 6.34
N ASP A 148 -5.86 -21.11 6.12
CA ASP A 148 -5.44 -21.51 4.76
C ASP A 148 -6.61 -21.57 3.77
N GLU A 149 -7.78 -22.01 4.24
CA GLU A 149 -9.01 -22.05 3.44
C GLU A 149 -9.45 -20.65 3.04
N LYS A 150 -9.37 -19.68 3.97
CA LYS A 150 -9.70 -18.27 3.69
C LYS A 150 -8.70 -17.63 2.74
N LEU A 151 -7.42 -17.94 2.84
CA LEU A 151 -6.40 -17.47 1.89
C LEU A 151 -6.65 -18.03 0.48
N LYS A 152 -7.07 -19.28 0.36
CA LYS A 152 -7.46 -19.89 -0.93
C LYS A 152 -8.75 -19.28 -1.49
N GLU A 153 -9.75 -19.03 -0.64
CA GLU A 153 -10.98 -18.34 -1.01
C GLU A 153 -10.67 -16.90 -1.52
N TYR A 154 -9.88 -16.17 -0.76
CA TYR A 154 -9.40 -14.83 -1.14
C TYR A 154 -8.67 -14.85 -2.49
N SER A 155 -7.79 -15.83 -2.72
CA SER A 155 -7.04 -15.96 -3.97
C SER A 155 -7.96 -16.12 -5.19
N LYS A 156 -9.07 -16.87 -5.05
CA LYS A 156 -10.08 -16.99 -6.12
C LYS A 156 -10.77 -15.66 -6.42
N LEU A 157 -11.10 -14.89 -5.38
CA LEU A 157 -11.69 -13.56 -5.54
C LEU A 157 -10.72 -12.59 -6.20
N VAL A 158 -9.45 -12.59 -5.79
CA VAL A 158 -8.39 -11.79 -6.42
C VAL A 158 -8.28 -12.12 -7.90
N ASN A 159 -8.29 -13.40 -8.27
CA ASN A 159 -8.24 -13.83 -9.67
C ASN A 159 -9.45 -13.38 -10.48
N SER A 160 -10.63 -13.23 -9.86
CA SER A 160 -11.82 -12.74 -10.55
C SER A 160 -11.77 -11.23 -10.83
N VAL A 161 -11.06 -10.47 -10.00
CA VAL A 161 -10.92 -9.00 -10.10
C VAL A 161 -9.65 -8.62 -10.85
N MET A 162 -8.59 -9.43 -10.72
CA MET A 162 -7.25 -9.16 -11.27
C MET A 162 -6.76 -7.75 -10.90
N PRO A 163 -6.62 -7.42 -9.61
CA PRO A 163 -5.99 -6.16 -9.21
C PRO A 163 -4.52 -6.14 -9.68
N TYR A 164 -3.90 -4.97 -9.67
CA TYR A 164 -2.48 -4.84 -9.97
C TYR A 164 -1.60 -5.60 -8.98
N ALA A 165 -1.95 -5.51 -7.70
CA ALA A 165 -1.28 -6.21 -6.63
C ALA A 165 -2.25 -6.55 -5.49
N THR A 166 -1.86 -7.52 -4.69
CA THR A 166 -2.43 -7.78 -3.38
C THR A 166 -1.33 -7.77 -2.33
N SER A 167 -1.60 -7.26 -1.13
CA SER A 167 -0.59 -7.19 -0.07
C SER A 167 -1.07 -7.87 1.20
N MET A 168 -0.15 -8.60 1.80
CA MET A 168 -0.26 -9.14 3.15
C MET A 168 0.09 -8.02 4.15
N VAL A 169 -0.82 -7.71 5.06
CA VAL A 169 -0.58 -6.67 6.08
C VAL A 169 -0.43 -7.32 7.44
N ASP A 170 0.78 -7.27 8.00
CA ASP A 170 1.05 -7.59 9.40
C ASP A 170 0.60 -6.43 10.29
N THR A 171 -0.71 -6.32 10.46
CA THR A 171 -1.35 -5.18 11.15
C THR A 171 -0.87 -4.99 12.59
N TYR A 172 -0.49 -6.07 13.25
CA TYR A 172 -0.08 -6.05 14.65
C TYR A 172 1.45 -6.03 14.84
N GLY A 173 2.22 -6.26 13.77
CA GLY A 173 3.69 -6.29 13.84
C GLY A 173 4.23 -7.41 14.72
N LEU A 174 3.53 -8.54 14.76
CA LEU A 174 3.83 -9.70 15.62
C LEU A 174 4.25 -10.93 14.82
N THR A 175 4.43 -10.80 13.51
CA THR A 175 4.65 -11.92 12.60
C THR A 175 6.14 -12.28 12.54
N GLU A 176 6.43 -13.57 12.56
CA GLU A 176 7.76 -14.12 12.29
C GLU A 176 7.91 -14.52 10.81
N ALA A 177 9.14 -14.63 10.33
CA ALA A 177 9.46 -14.87 8.92
C ALA A 177 8.82 -16.15 8.35
N ASP A 178 8.77 -17.23 9.12
CA ASP A 178 8.19 -18.50 8.69
C ASP A 178 6.68 -18.39 8.47
N GLN A 179 5.99 -17.64 9.30
CA GLN A 179 4.55 -17.39 9.15
C GLN A 179 4.27 -16.53 7.89
N ILE A 180 5.11 -15.53 7.62
CA ILE A 180 5.00 -14.72 6.39
C ILE A 180 5.22 -15.61 5.17
N TYR A 181 6.25 -16.49 5.22
CA TYR A 181 6.52 -17.42 4.13
C TYR A 181 5.37 -18.39 3.89
N HIS A 182 4.77 -18.91 4.95
CA HIS A 182 3.60 -19.81 4.85
C HIS A 182 2.44 -19.12 4.11
N ILE A 183 2.05 -17.91 4.55
CA ILE A 183 0.97 -17.14 3.93
C ILE A 183 1.32 -16.82 2.46
N TYR A 184 2.54 -16.33 2.22
CA TYR A 184 3.03 -16.03 0.88
C TYR A 184 2.94 -17.26 -0.04
N SER A 185 3.37 -18.44 0.44
CA SER A 185 3.39 -19.66 -0.37
C SER A 185 1.99 -20.09 -0.85
N ILE A 186 0.96 -19.85 -0.03
CA ILE A 186 -0.44 -20.09 -0.40
C ILE A 186 -0.87 -19.09 -1.47
N LEU A 187 -0.63 -17.79 -1.24
CA LEU A 187 -1.00 -16.76 -2.19
C LEU A 187 -0.27 -16.92 -3.54
N ASP A 188 1.04 -17.20 -3.50
CA ASP A 188 1.84 -17.40 -4.71
C ASP A 188 1.37 -18.61 -5.53
N LYS A 189 0.90 -19.66 -4.86
CA LYS A 189 0.37 -20.86 -5.50
C LYS A 189 -0.98 -20.66 -6.18
N TYR A 190 -1.87 -19.85 -5.57
CA TYR A 190 -3.28 -19.78 -5.99
C TYR A 190 -3.65 -18.50 -6.72
N ILE A 191 -2.85 -17.43 -6.62
CA ILE A 191 -3.08 -16.16 -7.31
C ILE A 191 -2.40 -16.19 -8.69
N GLU A 192 -3.10 -15.67 -9.69
CA GLU A 192 -2.58 -15.54 -11.05
C GLU A 192 -1.22 -14.81 -11.09
N PRO A 193 -0.22 -15.29 -11.85
CA PRO A 193 1.14 -14.73 -11.85
C PRO A 193 1.24 -13.26 -12.24
N LYS A 194 0.24 -12.73 -12.94
CA LYS A 194 0.18 -11.30 -13.34
C LYS A 194 -0.09 -10.37 -12.16
N VAL A 195 -0.71 -10.86 -11.09
CA VAL A 195 -0.97 -10.08 -9.88
C VAL A 195 0.28 -10.09 -9.02
N LYS A 196 0.78 -8.93 -8.66
CA LYS A 196 1.93 -8.80 -7.76
C LYS A 196 1.52 -9.12 -6.32
N ILE A 197 2.48 -9.58 -5.51
CA ILE A 197 2.26 -9.77 -4.07
C ILE A 197 3.14 -8.80 -3.30
N GLY A 198 2.53 -8.11 -2.34
CA GLY A 198 3.19 -7.16 -1.46
C GLY A 198 3.20 -7.60 0.00
N PHE A 199 4.06 -6.95 0.77
CA PHE A 199 4.13 -7.12 2.22
C PHE A 199 4.26 -5.76 2.90
N HIS A 200 3.34 -5.49 3.84
CA HIS A 200 3.32 -4.32 4.69
C HIS A 200 3.53 -4.75 6.14
N ALA A 201 4.65 -4.34 6.73
CA ALA A 201 5.06 -4.77 8.06
C ALA A 201 4.94 -3.65 9.08
N HIS A 202 4.26 -3.91 10.20
CA HIS A 202 4.38 -3.10 11.42
C HIS A 202 5.49 -3.61 12.34
N ASN A 203 6.00 -2.75 13.22
CA ASN A 203 7.29 -2.93 13.90
C ASN A 203 7.19 -3.27 15.39
N ASN A 204 6.11 -3.92 15.83
CA ASN A 204 5.88 -4.16 17.27
C ASN A 204 6.95 -5.07 17.90
N PHE A 205 7.32 -6.15 17.21
CA PHE A 205 8.44 -7.01 17.62
C PHE A 205 9.81 -6.52 17.15
N GLN A 206 9.91 -5.30 16.61
CA GLN A 206 11.12 -4.75 16.00
C GLN A 206 11.64 -5.59 14.81
N LEU A 207 10.75 -6.33 14.14
CA LEU A 207 11.09 -7.23 13.03
C LEU A 207 10.66 -6.70 11.65
N ALA A 208 10.01 -5.52 11.56
CA ALA A 208 9.44 -5.04 10.30
C ALA A 208 10.46 -5.01 9.16
N PHE A 209 11.65 -4.44 9.39
CA PHE A 209 12.69 -4.41 8.37
C PHE A 209 13.24 -5.80 8.06
N ALA A 210 13.53 -6.62 9.09
CA ALA A 210 14.03 -7.99 8.91
C ALA A 210 13.05 -8.86 8.13
N ASN A 211 11.75 -8.75 8.43
CA ASN A 211 10.68 -9.48 7.75
C ASN A 211 10.51 -9.00 6.31
N ALA A 212 10.57 -7.70 6.04
CA ALA A 212 10.54 -7.15 4.68
C ALA A 212 11.72 -7.67 3.85
N MET A 213 12.91 -7.72 4.45
CA MET A 213 14.12 -8.26 3.82
C MET A 213 14.00 -9.76 3.53
N ALA A 214 13.47 -10.55 4.48
CA ALA A 214 13.21 -11.97 4.30
C ALA A 214 12.24 -12.20 3.14
N PHE A 215 11.14 -11.44 3.10
CA PHE A 215 10.14 -11.49 2.03
C PHE A 215 10.74 -11.19 0.65
N LEU A 216 11.57 -10.14 0.52
CA LEU A 216 12.23 -9.80 -0.74
C LEU A 216 13.23 -10.85 -1.23
N ASN A 217 13.67 -11.75 -0.35
CA ASN A 217 14.58 -12.84 -0.69
C ASN A 217 13.88 -14.17 -1.04
N TYR A 218 12.56 -14.22 -1.03
CA TYR A 218 11.84 -15.42 -1.44
C TYR A 218 12.13 -15.74 -2.91
N ASP A 219 12.22 -17.03 -3.23
CA ASP A 219 12.35 -17.48 -4.61
C ASP A 219 10.99 -17.35 -5.32
N SER A 220 10.74 -16.17 -5.88
CA SER A 220 9.50 -15.82 -6.53
C SER A 220 9.73 -15.51 -8.02
N LYS A 221 8.80 -15.94 -8.86
CA LYS A 221 8.78 -15.59 -10.29
C LYS A 221 8.04 -14.27 -10.57
N ARG A 222 7.38 -13.70 -9.56
CA ARG A 222 6.64 -12.43 -9.66
C ARG A 222 7.39 -11.30 -8.96
N ASN A 223 7.09 -10.06 -9.36
CA ASN A 223 7.61 -8.91 -8.66
C ASN A 223 6.99 -8.80 -7.28
N LEU A 224 7.82 -8.64 -6.27
CA LEU A 224 7.43 -8.44 -4.88
C LEU A 224 7.44 -6.95 -4.55
N LEU A 225 6.47 -6.52 -3.71
CA LEU A 225 6.37 -5.15 -3.22
C LEU A 225 6.61 -5.12 -1.72
N VAL A 226 7.30 -4.09 -1.23
CA VAL A 226 7.41 -3.82 0.20
C VAL A 226 7.09 -2.36 0.47
N ASP A 227 6.40 -2.14 1.57
CA ASP A 227 6.03 -0.81 2.03
C ASP A 227 6.97 -0.38 3.17
N GLY A 228 7.26 0.91 3.22
CA GLY A 228 8.04 1.50 4.30
C GLY A 228 7.71 2.97 4.48
N THR A 229 8.17 3.53 5.59
CA THR A 229 8.01 4.95 5.90
C THR A 229 9.33 5.56 6.31
N LEU A 230 9.50 6.86 6.08
CA LEU A 230 10.65 7.59 6.58
C LEU A 230 10.69 7.51 8.11
N TYR A 231 11.89 7.21 8.66
CA TYR A 231 12.11 7.00 10.08
C TYR A 231 11.21 5.94 10.72
N ALA A 232 10.72 4.99 9.92
CA ALA A 232 9.79 3.95 10.37
C ALA A 232 8.51 4.50 11.05
N MET A 233 8.13 5.76 10.82
CA MET A 233 6.92 6.34 11.42
C MET A 233 5.67 5.62 10.96
N GLY A 234 4.66 5.49 11.82
CA GLY A 234 3.41 4.84 11.45
C GLY A 234 2.58 4.42 12.64
N LYS A 235 1.52 3.69 12.34
CA LYS A 235 0.59 3.18 13.35
C LYS A 235 1.31 2.33 14.38
N SER A 236 0.93 2.47 15.66
CA SER A 236 1.51 1.70 16.78
C SER A 236 3.03 1.89 16.90
N ALA A 237 3.82 0.85 16.75
CA ALA A 237 5.28 0.88 16.81
C ALA A 237 5.96 1.26 15.48
N GLY A 238 5.17 1.71 14.48
CA GLY A 238 5.66 2.11 13.17
C GLY A 238 5.79 0.96 12.16
N ASN A 239 6.54 1.21 11.09
CA ASN A 239 6.70 0.36 9.91
C ASN A 239 8.17 -0.05 9.68
N ALA A 240 8.45 -0.68 8.56
CA ALA A 240 9.83 -0.83 8.08
C ALA A 240 10.39 0.54 7.66
N ALA A 241 11.66 0.80 7.98
CA ALA A 241 12.33 2.04 7.61
C ALA A 241 12.59 2.08 6.09
N LEU A 242 11.96 3.04 5.39
CA LEU A 242 12.05 3.16 3.93
C LEU A 242 13.48 3.43 3.47
N GLU A 243 14.21 4.27 4.19
CA GLU A 243 15.60 4.61 3.88
C GLU A 243 16.51 3.38 3.87
N LEU A 244 16.25 2.40 4.74
CA LEU A 244 16.98 1.14 4.74
C LEU A 244 16.54 0.22 3.60
N LEU A 245 15.23 0.17 3.31
CA LEU A 245 14.71 -0.60 2.18
C LEU A 245 15.24 -0.07 0.83
N MET A 246 15.43 1.23 0.69
CA MET A 246 15.98 1.85 -0.52
C MET A 246 17.48 1.57 -0.71
N MET A 247 18.22 1.32 0.37
CA MET A 247 19.65 0.98 0.31
C MET A 247 19.92 -0.49 -0.06
N TYR A 248 18.96 -1.36 0.17
CA TYR A 248 19.04 -2.80 -0.13
C TYR A 248 18.81 -3.11 -1.59
#